data_cf7de6170f522123481036e75720fd51
#
_entry.id   cf7de6170f522123481036e75720fd51
#
_cell.length_a   1.000
_cell.length_b   1.000
_cell.length_c   1.000
_cell.angle_alpha   90.00
_cell.angle_beta   90.00
_cell.angle_gamma   90.00
#
_symmetry.space_group_name_H-M   'P 1'
#
loop_
_entity.id
_entity.type
_entity.pdbx_description
1 polymer ?
#
loop_
_entity_poly.entity_id
_entity_poly.type
_entity_poly.pdbx_seq_one_letter_code
_entity_poly.pdbx_strand_id
1 'polypeptide(L)'
;MNAFALEAEGISKFFPGVKALDNVSLRVRPGTVHALMGENGAGKSTLMKCLIGIYRPDKGSIRVKGEPVEFTDTMDALRSGISMIHQELNLVPHMTVAENIWLGREPMKYGFVDHGQLTRQTQALLDKLNIRLTADRLVGDLSIAAQQMVEIAKAVSWNADIVIMDEPTSALTEGEVAHLFTIIRDLRAQGKAIIYISHKMDEIFAITDEISVFRDGTWVGSKNTTEFTRQSLITQMVGRELTQLFPKFNNTIGEEVLTVRNLTRQGVFHDVSFSVRRGEIMGVAGLVGAGRSEVMESLFGMERFDSGEVLIDGAPVTIDSPSVAIEKGMALLTEDRKKSGLFLVLSVLENMSIVKMPEYIGKSGFVQHVKMAEDCMEQIRRLNIKTPTMDQIINNLSGGNQQKVLIARWLLAQPKILILDEPTRGIDVGAKAEIYHLISELANRGVAVIMVSSELPEILGMSDRVMVMHEGRITGILEKDEADQETILSLASH
;
A
#
# COMPACT_ATOMS: atom_id res chain seq x y z
N MET A 1 -12.75 -35.60 16.09
CA MET A 1 -11.80 -34.56 15.67
C MET A 1 -12.59 -33.27 15.58
N ASN A 2 -12.11 -32.20 16.20
CA ASN A 2 -12.77 -30.87 16.06
C ASN A 2 -12.74 -30.45 14.63
N ALA A 3 -13.88 -29.97 14.12
CA ALA A 3 -14.02 -29.53 12.71
C ALA A 3 -13.17 -28.29 12.37
N PHE A 4 -12.80 -27.50 13.40
CA PHE A 4 -12.07 -26.24 13.25
C PHE A 4 -10.84 -26.18 14.17
N ALA A 5 -9.76 -25.59 13.65
CA ALA A 5 -8.57 -25.25 14.43
C ALA A 5 -8.79 -23.98 15.26
N LEU A 6 -9.51 -23.01 14.67
CA LEU A 6 -9.88 -21.74 15.29
C LEU A 6 -11.35 -21.42 15.03
N GLU A 7 -12.04 -20.98 16.05
CA GLU A 7 -13.38 -20.40 15.95
C GLU A 7 -13.43 -19.09 16.73
N ALA A 8 -13.81 -18.01 16.08
CA ALA A 8 -14.13 -16.73 16.66
C ALA A 8 -15.60 -16.46 16.37
N GLU A 9 -16.42 -16.28 17.40
CA GLU A 9 -17.87 -16.15 17.24
C GLU A 9 -18.39 -14.88 17.92
N GLY A 10 -19.07 -14.03 17.13
CA GLY A 10 -19.72 -12.83 17.64
C GLY A 10 -18.76 -11.76 18.17
N ILE A 11 -17.52 -11.77 17.70
CA ILE A 11 -16.48 -10.85 18.17
C ILE A 11 -16.87 -9.41 17.88
N SER A 12 -16.90 -8.59 18.94
CA SER A 12 -17.07 -7.15 18.82
C SER A 12 -15.96 -6.42 19.57
N LYS A 13 -15.48 -5.32 18.97
CA LYS A 13 -14.45 -4.47 19.57
C LYS A 13 -14.76 -3.01 19.30
N PHE A 14 -14.84 -2.22 20.37
CA PHE A 14 -15.15 -0.81 20.33
C PHE A 14 -13.94 0.01 20.79
N PHE A 15 -13.71 1.12 20.10
CA PHE A 15 -12.78 2.16 20.52
C PHE A 15 -13.55 3.48 20.64
N PRO A 16 -13.03 4.50 21.34
CA PRO A 16 -13.70 5.78 21.44
C PRO A 16 -14.12 6.33 20.07
N GLY A 17 -15.43 6.42 19.84
CA GLY A 17 -16.03 6.91 18.58
C GLY A 17 -16.04 5.93 17.40
N VAL A 18 -15.50 4.70 17.53
CA VAL A 18 -15.40 3.76 16.42
C VAL A 18 -15.79 2.35 16.84
N LYS A 19 -16.71 1.72 16.10
CA LYS A 19 -16.94 0.28 16.14
C LYS A 19 -15.98 -0.40 15.17
N ALA A 20 -14.87 -0.91 15.65
CA ALA A 20 -13.87 -1.56 14.81
C ALA A 20 -14.26 -2.97 14.38
N LEU A 21 -15.01 -3.69 15.25
CA LEU A 21 -15.65 -4.98 14.96
C LEU A 21 -17.06 -5.00 15.55
N ASP A 22 -18.02 -5.47 14.78
CA ASP A 22 -19.41 -5.60 15.18
C ASP A 22 -19.96 -6.99 14.80
N ASN A 23 -20.04 -7.90 15.79
CA ASN A 23 -20.56 -9.26 15.66
C ASN A 23 -19.89 -10.10 14.55
N VAL A 24 -18.56 -10.09 14.51
CA VAL A 24 -17.75 -10.76 13.48
C VAL A 24 -17.54 -12.22 13.86
N SER A 25 -17.59 -13.11 12.87
CA SER A 25 -17.28 -14.52 13.03
C SER A 25 -16.23 -14.99 12.00
N LEU A 26 -15.33 -15.88 12.46
CA LEU A 26 -14.30 -16.50 11.62
C LEU A 26 -14.10 -17.95 12.10
N ARG A 27 -14.12 -18.89 11.17
CA ARG A 27 -13.83 -20.30 11.44
C ARG A 27 -12.77 -20.81 10.47
N VAL A 28 -11.70 -21.39 10.99
CA VAL A 28 -10.57 -21.86 10.20
C VAL A 28 -10.36 -23.36 10.41
N ARG A 29 -10.26 -24.12 9.34
CA ARG A 29 -10.05 -25.56 9.37
C ARG A 29 -8.56 -25.90 9.48
N PRO A 30 -8.17 -27.00 10.15
CA PRO A 30 -6.80 -27.48 10.12
C PRO A 30 -6.42 -27.93 8.68
N GLY A 31 -5.17 -27.70 8.31
CA GLY A 31 -4.65 -28.08 6.98
C GLY A 31 -5.23 -27.25 5.83
N THR A 32 -5.71 -26.03 6.10
CA THR A 32 -6.21 -25.10 5.08
C THR A 32 -5.56 -23.74 5.17
N VAL A 33 -5.56 -23.04 4.05
CA VAL A 33 -5.21 -21.61 3.95
C VAL A 33 -6.50 -20.82 3.82
N HIS A 34 -6.84 -20.06 4.83
CA HIS A 34 -8.05 -19.23 4.89
C HIS A 34 -7.70 -17.76 4.68
N ALA A 35 -8.17 -17.19 3.58
CA ALA A 35 -7.98 -15.77 3.32
C ALA A 35 -8.92 -14.89 4.14
N LEU A 36 -8.42 -13.78 4.65
CA LEU A 36 -9.22 -12.73 5.26
C LEU A 36 -9.15 -11.47 4.39
N MET A 37 -10.23 -11.19 3.67
CA MET A 37 -10.32 -10.12 2.70
C MET A 37 -11.22 -8.99 3.17
N GLY A 38 -10.95 -7.77 2.70
CA GLY A 38 -11.73 -6.56 3.01
C GLY A 38 -10.89 -5.32 2.79
N GLU A 39 -11.53 -4.17 2.70
CA GLU A 39 -10.86 -2.87 2.57
C GLU A 39 -10.04 -2.50 3.82
N ASN A 40 -9.20 -1.47 3.70
CA ASN A 40 -8.52 -0.90 4.87
C ASN A 40 -9.57 -0.30 5.82
N GLY A 41 -9.44 -0.63 7.11
CA GLY A 41 -10.47 -0.27 8.09
C GLY A 41 -11.64 -1.26 8.21
N ALA A 42 -11.71 -2.33 7.41
CA ALA A 42 -12.74 -3.36 7.51
C ALA A 42 -12.67 -4.21 8.80
N GLY A 43 -11.69 -3.98 9.67
CA GLY A 43 -11.56 -4.66 10.95
C GLY A 43 -10.61 -5.85 10.96
N LYS A 44 -9.98 -6.23 9.82
CA LYS A 44 -9.08 -7.40 9.72
C LYS A 44 -7.98 -7.40 10.80
N SER A 45 -7.15 -6.36 10.84
CA SER A 45 -6.05 -6.26 11.80
C SER A 45 -6.55 -6.16 13.25
N THR A 46 -7.74 -5.60 13.47
CA THR A 46 -8.36 -5.57 14.81
C THR A 46 -8.76 -6.97 15.27
N LEU A 47 -9.35 -7.78 14.36
CA LEU A 47 -9.66 -9.17 14.67
C LEU A 47 -8.37 -9.97 14.95
N MET A 48 -7.33 -9.82 14.11
CA MET A 48 -6.05 -10.51 14.34
C MET A 48 -5.47 -10.13 15.71
N LYS A 49 -5.48 -8.85 16.07
CA LYS A 49 -5.03 -8.39 17.41
C LYS A 49 -5.85 -8.97 18.56
N CYS A 50 -7.13 -9.25 18.34
CA CYS A 50 -7.94 -9.99 19.30
C CYS A 50 -7.52 -11.47 19.39
N LEU A 51 -7.25 -12.12 18.26
CA LEU A 51 -6.85 -13.53 18.18
C LEU A 51 -5.47 -13.81 18.79
N ILE A 52 -4.58 -12.81 18.80
CA ILE A 52 -3.24 -12.94 19.40
C ILE A 52 -3.12 -12.29 20.79
N GLY A 53 -4.23 -11.86 21.39
CA GLY A 53 -4.25 -11.34 22.77
C GLY A 53 -3.73 -9.92 22.97
N ILE A 54 -3.51 -9.13 21.88
CA ILE A 54 -3.18 -7.69 22.00
C ILE A 54 -4.41 -6.89 22.45
N TYR A 55 -5.59 -7.25 21.92
CA TYR A 55 -6.85 -6.65 22.34
C TYR A 55 -7.77 -7.72 22.92
N ARG A 56 -8.41 -7.42 24.03
CA ARG A 56 -9.50 -8.22 24.54
C ARG A 56 -10.78 -7.85 23.78
N PRO A 57 -11.53 -8.82 23.22
CA PRO A 57 -12.86 -8.56 22.66
C PRO A 57 -13.81 -7.98 23.71
N ASP A 58 -14.67 -7.05 23.33
CA ASP A 58 -15.71 -6.53 24.23
C ASP A 58 -16.93 -7.47 24.28
N LYS A 59 -17.14 -8.27 23.20
CA LYS A 59 -18.16 -9.33 23.10
C LYS A 59 -17.65 -10.47 22.24
N GLY A 60 -18.30 -11.62 22.37
CA GLY A 60 -18.01 -12.83 21.61
C GLY A 60 -17.10 -13.79 22.34
N SER A 61 -16.71 -14.88 21.69
CA SER A 61 -15.85 -15.93 22.23
C SER A 61 -14.86 -16.43 21.20
N ILE A 62 -13.70 -16.88 21.67
CA ILE A 62 -12.66 -17.50 20.84
C ILE A 62 -12.48 -18.94 21.36
N ARG A 63 -12.37 -19.89 20.42
CA ARG A 63 -12.04 -21.29 20.71
C ARG A 63 -10.87 -21.72 19.86
N VAL A 64 -9.94 -22.42 20.47
CA VAL A 64 -8.80 -23.07 19.79
C VAL A 64 -8.97 -24.57 19.94
N LYS A 65 -9.06 -25.31 18.82
CA LYS A 65 -9.33 -26.76 18.81
C LYS A 65 -10.59 -27.16 19.61
N GLY A 66 -11.60 -26.27 19.61
CA GLY A 66 -12.86 -26.46 20.32
C GLY A 66 -12.86 -26.03 21.79
N GLU A 67 -11.69 -25.78 22.38
CA GLU A 67 -11.57 -25.32 23.77
C GLU A 67 -11.71 -23.81 23.84
N PRO A 68 -12.55 -23.25 24.71
CA PRO A 68 -12.68 -21.83 24.89
C PRO A 68 -11.41 -21.24 25.48
N VAL A 69 -10.95 -20.11 24.93
CA VAL A 69 -9.74 -19.41 25.37
C VAL A 69 -10.01 -17.93 25.60
N GLU A 70 -9.39 -17.38 26.64
CA GLU A 70 -9.29 -15.95 26.87
C GLU A 70 -7.81 -15.58 26.96
N PHE A 71 -7.35 -14.70 26.08
CA PHE A 71 -5.96 -14.26 26.07
C PHE A 71 -5.82 -12.98 26.89
N THR A 72 -4.86 -12.96 27.79
CA THR A 72 -4.48 -11.79 28.59
C THR A 72 -3.29 -11.06 27.96
N ASP A 73 -2.48 -11.79 27.21
CA ASP A 73 -1.32 -11.26 26.46
C ASP A 73 -1.00 -12.13 25.24
N THR A 74 0.01 -11.73 24.49
CA THR A 74 0.45 -12.44 23.27
C THR A 74 1.09 -13.79 23.55
N MET A 75 1.67 -13.98 24.75
CA MET A 75 2.28 -15.25 25.15
C MET A 75 1.23 -16.32 25.41
N ASP A 76 0.06 -15.93 25.91
CA ASP A 76 -1.07 -16.87 26.07
C ASP A 76 -1.55 -17.41 24.72
N ALA A 77 -1.64 -16.55 23.70
CA ALA A 77 -1.99 -16.97 22.35
C ALA A 77 -0.94 -17.90 21.73
N LEU A 78 0.34 -17.57 21.89
CA LEU A 78 1.46 -18.42 21.43
C LEU A 78 1.44 -19.80 22.11
N ARG A 79 1.22 -19.86 23.43
CA ARG A 79 1.09 -21.13 24.20
C ARG A 79 -0.13 -21.93 23.76
N SER A 80 -1.19 -21.27 23.34
CA SER A 80 -2.40 -21.89 22.78
C SER A 80 -2.22 -22.36 21.33
N GLY A 81 -1.06 -22.15 20.75
CA GLY A 81 -0.71 -22.60 19.41
C GLY A 81 -1.06 -21.62 18.28
N ILE A 82 -1.15 -20.32 18.56
CA ILE A 82 -1.33 -19.27 17.55
C ILE A 82 -0.05 -18.46 17.42
N SER A 83 0.55 -18.41 16.23
CA SER A 83 1.66 -17.50 15.90
C SER A 83 1.24 -16.51 14.83
N MET A 84 1.91 -15.35 14.77
CA MET A 84 1.62 -14.30 13.79
C MET A 84 2.88 -13.73 13.18
N ILE A 85 2.85 -13.54 11.86
CA ILE A 85 3.77 -12.71 11.10
C ILE A 85 3.07 -11.37 10.92
N HIS A 86 3.69 -10.31 11.44
CA HIS A 86 3.13 -8.96 11.39
C HIS A 86 3.46 -8.27 10.08
N GLN A 87 2.65 -7.29 9.68
CA GLN A 87 2.87 -6.43 8.53
C GLN A 87 4.16 -5.60 8.67
N GLU A 88 4.45 -5.11 9.88
CA GLU A 88 5.71 -4.42 10.20
C GLU A 88 6.70 -5.41 10.80
N LEU A 89 7.97 -5.32 10.40
CA LEU A 89 9.04 -6.18 10.91
C LEU A 89 9.31 -5.90 12.39
N ASN A 90 9.15 -6.92 13.23
CA ASN A 90 9.37 -6.86 14.68
C ASN A 90 10.67 -7.56 15.07
N LEU A 91 11.76 -7.22 14.38
CA LEU A 91 13.09 -7.74 14.64
C LEU A 91 13.97 -6.72 15.35
N VAL A 92 14.89 -7.20 16.16
CA VAL A 92 15.90 -6.36 16.85
C VAL A 92 17.13 -6.25 15.95
N PRO A 93 17.44 -5.08 15.35
CA PRO A 93 18.49 -4.96 14.34
C PRO A 93 19.89 -5.33 14.83
N HIS A 94 20.18 -5.08 16.11
CA HIS A 94 21.49 -5.32 16.73
C HIS A 94 21.69 -6.75 17.27
N MET A 95 20.72 -7.62 17.04
CA MET A 95 20.80 -9.03 17.39
C MET A 95 21.00 -9.90 16.14
N THR A 96 21.58 -11.07 16.32
CA THR A 96 21.76 -12.05 15.24
C THR A 96 20.41 -12.67 14.82
N VAL A 97 20.40 -13.34 13.67
CA VAL A 97 19.24 -14.13 13.20
C VAL A 97 18.83 -15.15 14.25
N ALA A 98 19.80 -15.85 14.85
CA ALA A 98 19.54 -16.84 15.89
C ALA A 98 18.89 -16.22 17.13
N GLU A 99 19.42 -15.13 17.64
CA GLU A 99 18.87 -14.45 18.82
C GLU A 99 17.46 -13.90 18.54
N ASN A 100 17.20 -13.37 17.36
CA ASN A 100 15.86 -12.90 16.99
C ASN A 100 14.82 -14.03 16.91
N ILE A 101 15.17 -15.19 16.34
CA ILE A 101 14.26 -16.33 16.19
C ILE A 101 13.90 -16.92 17.54
N TRP A 102 14.86 -17.03 18.46
CA TRP A 102 14.67 -17.69 19.74
C TRP A 102 14.53 -16.72 20.93
N LEU A 103 14.33 -15.44 20.68
CA LEU A 103 14.20 -14.43 21.71
C LEU A 103 13.18 -14.83 22.79
N GLY A 104 13.64 -14.87 24.06
CA GLY A 104 12.87 -15.30 25.22
C GLY A 104 12.67 -16.82 25.33
N ARG A 105 13.35 -17.64 24.45
CA ARG A 105 13.31 -19.10 24.43
C ARG A 105 14.71 -19.69 24.17
N GLU A 106 15.72 -18.96 24.48
CA GLU A 106 17.10 -19.35 24.22
C GLU A 106 17.41 -20.68 24.95
N PRO A 107 18.12 -21.62 24.29
CA PRO A 107 18.55 -22.84 24.95
C PRO A 107 19.53 -22.50 26.08
N MET A 108 19.27 -23.06 27.25
CA MET A 108 20.07 -22.78 28.47
C MET A 108 20.91 -24.00 28.83
N LYS A 109 22.17 -23.71 29.22
CA LYS A 109 23.08 -24.72 29.80
C LYS A 109 23.77 -24.13 31.01
N TYR A 110 23.59 -24.81 32.16
CA TYR A 110 24.15 -24.36 33.44
C TYR A 110 23.78 -22.94 33.85
N GLY A 111 22.59 -22.45 33.46
CA GLY A 111 22.10 -21.10 33.78
C GLY A 111 22.56 -20.01 32.79
N PHE A 112 23.32 -20.34 31.74
CA PHE A 112 23.76 -19.45 30.68
C PHE A 112 23.18 -19.87 29.32
N VAL A 113 23.04 -18.93 28.39
CA VAL A 113 22.62 -19.22 27.03
C VAL A 113 23.65 -20.13 26.33
N ASP A 114 23.19 -21.26 25.78
CA ASP A 114 24.01 -22.13 24.94
C ASP A 114 24.02 -21.63 23.50
N HIS A 115 24.91 -20.69 23.20
CA HIS A 115 25.07 -20.11 21.85
C HIS A 115 25.36 -21.17 20.79
N GLY A 116 26.09 -22.22 21.13
CA GLY A 116 26.39 -23.32 20.20
C GLY A 116 25.14 -24.12 19.82
N GLN A 117 24.26 -24.41 20.79
CA GLN A 117 22.98 -25.04 20.51
C GLN A 117 22.05 -24.08 19.76
N LEU A 118 21.98 -22.81 20.16
CA LEU A 118 21.19 -21.77 19.54
C LEU A 118 21.50 -21.66 18.02
N THR A 119 22.80 -21.55 17.67
CA THR A 119 23.23 -21.47 16.27
C THR A 119 22.86 -22.72 15.48
N ARG A 120 23.12 -23.93 16.04
CA ARG A 120 22.78 -25.20 15.36
C ARG A 120 21.31 -25.37 15.11
N GLN A 121 20.45 -25.06 16.11
CA GLN A 121 18.98 -25.17 15.96
C GLN A 121 18.46 -24.16 14.93
N THR A 122 19.00 -22.96 14.92
CA THR A 122 18.64 -21.93 13.95
C THR A 122 19.03 -22.34 12.54
N GLN A 123 20.27 -22.80 12.33
CA GLN A 123 20.70 -23.22 11.01
C GLN A 123 19.88 -24.39 10.49
N ALA A 124 19.58 -25.38 11.35
CA ALA A 124 18.71 -26.50 10.98
C ALA A 124 17.28 -26.05 10.58
N LEU A 125 16.75 -25.01 11.23
CA LEU A 125 15.45 -24.43 10.87
C LEU A 125 15.54 -23.68 9.52
N LEU A 126 16.56 -22.85 9.32
CA LEU A 126 16.78 -22.13 8.06
C LEU A 126 16.95 -23.09 6.88
N ASP A 127 17.75 -24.15 7.06
CA ASP A 127 17.97 -25.18 6.06
C ASP A 127 16.68 -25.94 5.73
N LYS A 128 15.86 -26.29 6.77
CA LYS A 128 14.55 -26.92 6.59
C LYS A 128 13.60 -26.04 5.78
N LEU A 129 13.63 -24.71 5.99
CA LEU A 129 12.82 -23.76 5.25
C LEU A 129 13.43 -23.32 3.93
N ASN A 130 14.60 -23.86 3.59
CA ASN A 130 15.39 -23.49 2.41
C ASN A 130 15.71 -21.98 2.35
N ILE A 131 15.93 -21.35 3.52
CA ILE A 131 16.29 -19.94 3.64
C ILE A 131 17.81 -19.81 3.63
N ARG A 132 18.36 -19.12 2.64
CA ARG A 132 19.81 -18.95 2.44
C ARG A 132 20.38 -17.85 3.33
N LEU A 133 20.35 -18.05 4.65
CA LEU A 133 20.93 -17.15 5.64
C LEU A 133 21.77 -17.96 6.63
N THR A 134 22.72 -17.28 7.30
CA THR A 134 23.49 -17.86 8.40
C THR A 134 22.96 -17.36 9.73
N ALA A 135 22.97 -18.24 10.73
CA ALA A 135 22.38 -18.01 12.05
C ALA A 135 23.06 -16.85 12.84
N ASP A 136 24.32 -16.61 12.57
CA ASP A 136 25.18 -15.62 13.26
C ASP A 136 25.15 -14.22 12.67
N ARG A 137 24.51 -14.04 11.51
CA ARG A 137 24.44 -12.74 10.83
C ARG A 137 23.56 -11.76 11.59
N LEU A 138 23.98 -10.50 11.70
CA LEU A 138 23.19 -9.42 12.30
C LEU A 138 21.98 -9.10 11.42
N VAL A 139 20.81 -8.94 12.04
CA VAL A 139 19.56 -8.66 11.31
C VAL A 139 19.61 -7.28 10.67
N GLY A 140 20.26 -6.29 11.28
CA GLY A 140 20.42 -4.95 10.73
C GLY A 140 21.18 -4.88 9.41
N ASP A 141 22.02 -5.89 9.10
CA ASP A 141 22.81 -5.97 7.87
C ASP A 141 22.06 -6.68 6.72
N LEU A 142 20.84 -7.16 7.00
CA LEU A 142 20.04 -7.88 6.03
C LEU A 142 19.19 -6.92 5.18
N SER A 143 18.93 -7.29 3.92
CA SER A 143 17.90 -6.64 3.13
C SER A 143 16.51 -6.81 3.79
N ILE A 144 15.58 -5.91 3.50
CA ILE A 144 14.21 -5.98 4.04
C ILE A 144 13.55 -7.33 3.72
N ALA A 145 13.76 -7.84 2.50
CA ALA A 145 13.26 -9.15 2.10
C ALA A 145 13.87 -10.31 2.94
N ALA A 146 15.17 -10.26 3.22
CA ALA A 146 15.83 -11.24 4.07
C ALA A 146 15.33 -11.14 5.53
N GLN A 147 15.08 -9.93 6.05
CA GLN A 147 14.46 -9.73 7.36
C GLN A 147 13.06 -10.33 7.40
N GLN A 148 12.26 -10.19 6.34
CA GLN A 148 10.94 -10.82 6.24
C GLN A 148 11.04 -12.34 6.32
N MET A 149 12.05 -12.95 5.68
CA MET A 149 12.29 -14.39 5.78
C MET A 149 12.70 -14.82 7.20
N VAL A 150 13.39 -13.97 7.96
CA VAL A 150 13.69 -14.22 9.39
C VAL A 150 12.41 -14.17 10.23
N GLU A 151 11.50 -13.21 10.00
CA GLU A 151 10.17 -13.17 10.67
C GLU A 151 9.35 -14.44 10.40
N ILE A 152 9.35 -14.93 9.15
CA ILE A 152 8.69 -16.18 8.79
C ILE A 152 9.31 -17.35 9.56
N ALA A 153 10.64 -17.46 9.57
CA ALA A 153 11.34 -18.51 10.32
C ALA A 153 11.05 -18.44 11.83
N LYS A 154 10.99 -17.23 12.40
CA LYS A 154 10.62 -16.98 13.80
C LYS A 154 9.19 -17.48 14.10
N ALA A 155 8.20 -17.14 13.27
CA ALA A 155 6.84 -17.61 13.44
C ALA A 155 6.73 -19.14 13.35
N VAL A 156 7.42 -19.77 12.38
CA VAL A 156 7.45 -21.23 12.19
C VAL A 156 8.18 -21.93 13.34
N SER A 157 9.19 -21.29 13.96
CA SER A 157 9.96 -21.88 15.09
C SER A 157 9.10 -22.19 16.32
N TRP A 158 7.95 -21.56 16.46
CA TRP A 158 6.98 -21.85 17.54
C TRP A 158 6.21 -23.15 17.32
N ASN A 159 6.31 -23.75 16.13
CA ASN A 159 5.54 -24.92 15.73
C ASN A 159 4.03 -24.82 16.03
N ALA A 160 3.51 -23.60 15.94
CA ALA A 160 2.11 -23.31 16.19
C ALA A 160 1.18 -24.11 15.27
N ASP A 161 -0.04 -24.39 15.72
CA ASP A 161 -1.06 -25.07 14.91
C ASP A 161 -1.80 -24.11 13.99
N ILE A 162 -1.80 -22.84 14.36
CA ILE A 162 -2.43 -21.73 13.61
C ILE A 162 -1.38 -20.66 13.35
N VAL A 163 -1.18 -20.32 12.09
CA VAL A 163 -0.22 -19.30 11.67
C VAL A 163 -0.98 -18.17 10.96
N ILE A 164 -0.93 -16.98 11.53
CA ILE A 164 -1.50 -15.77 10.94
C ILE A 164 -0.40 -15.08 10.16
N MET A 165 -0.67 -14.70 8.91
CA MET A 165 0.24 -13.98 8.02
C MET A 165 -0.43 -12.71 7.54
N ASP A 166 0.01 -11.55 8.06
CA ASP A 166 -0.54 -10.23 7.71
C ASP A 166 0.37 -9.55 6.69
N GLU A 167 -0.05 -9.53 5.42
CA GLU A 167 0.68 -8.99 4.26
C GLU A 167 2.15 -9.44 4.15
N PRO A 168 2.43 -10.75 4.22
CA PRO A 168 3.80 -11.26 4.33
C PRO A 168 4.67 -11.03 3.08
N THR A 169 4.06 -10.60 1.97
CA THR A 169 4.72 -10.40 0.66
C THR A 169 5.00 -8.94 0.34
N SER A 170 4.70 -8.01 1.24
CA SER A 170 4.80 -6.56 0.98
C SER A 170 6.21 -6.08 0.59
N ALA A 171 7.26 -6.80 1.03
CA ALA A 171 8.65 -6.47 0.80
C ALA A 171 9.42 -7.54 -0.01
N LEU A 172 8.72 -8.54 -0.56
CA LEU A 172 9.32 -9.66 -1.27
C LEU A 172 9.28 -9.48 -2.79
N THR A 173 10.33 -9.94 -3.46
CA THR A 173 10.37 -10.12 -4.91
C THR A 173 9.51 -11.31 -5.34
N GLU A 174 9.15 -11.42 -6.62
CA GLU A 174 8.37 -12.55 -7.16
C GLU A 174 8.98 -13.92 -6.84
N GLY A 175 10.30 -14.05 -6.93
CA GLY A 175 11.00 -15.28 -6.58
C GLY A 175 10.89 -15.64 -5.08
N GLU A 176 10.96 -14.65 -4.20
CA GLU A 176 10.78 -14.84 -2.76
C GLU A 176 9.32 -15.12 -2.39
N VAL A 177 8.35 -14.53 -3.10
CA VAL A 177 6.92 -14.86 -2.97
C VAL A 177 6.66 -16.32 -3.33
N ALA A 178 7.21 -16.80 -4.44
CA ALA A 178 7.10 -18.21 -4.84
C ALA A 178 7.70 -19.16 -3.78
N HIS A 179 8.82 -18.76 -3.16
CA HIS A 179 9.41 -19.50 -2.06
C HIS A 179 8.52 -19.51 -0.80
N LEU A 180 7.98 -18.35 -0.40
CA LEU A 180 7.01 -18.27 0.70
C LEU A 180 5.79 -19.18 0.46
N PHE A 181 5.27 -19.21 -0.76
CA PHE A 181 4.14 -20.10 -1.12
C PHE A 181 4.51 -21.58 -0.97
N THR A 182 5.76 -21.95 -1.20
CA THR A 182 6.23 -23.32 -0.93
C THR A 182 6.20 -23.60 0.57
N ILE A 183 6.69 -22.68 1.41
CA ILE A 183 6.63 -22.81 2.89
C ILE A 183 5.16 -22.93 3.36
N ILE A 184 4.25 -22.13 2.82
CA ILE A 184 2.82 -22.17 3.14
C ILE A 184 2.22 -23.55 2.79
N ARG A 185 2.53 -24.09 1.60
CA ARG A 185 2.05 -25.42 1.18
C ARG A 185 2.58 -26.54 2.08
N ASP A 186 3.83 -26.44 2.50
CA ASP A 186 4.45 -27.41 3.43
C ASP A 186 3.81 -27.36 4.82
N LEU A 187 3.54 -26.18 5.36
CA LEU A 187 2.82 -26.00 6.63
C LEU A 187 1.40 -26.54 6.54
N ARG A 188 0.69 -26.26 5.45
CA ARG A 188 -0.63 -26.81 5.15
C ARG A 188 -0.61 -28.34 5.10
N ALA A 189 0.36 -28.95 4.42
CA ALA A 189 0.52 -30.40 4.33
C ALA A 189 0.81 -31.04 5.69
N GLN A 190 1.42 -30.30 6.63
CA GLN A 190 1.62 -30.72 8.01
C GLN A 190 0.35 -30.56 8.87
N GLY A 191 -0.79 -30.16 8.30
CA GLY A 191 -2.05 -29.99 9.00
C GLY A 191 -2.20 -28.64 9.73
N LYS A 192 -1.29 -27.70 9.54
CA LYS A 192 -1.39 -26.36 10.14
C LYS A 192 -2.53 -25.56 9.49
N ALA A 193 -3.24 -24.78 10.29
CA ALA A 193 -4.23 -23.82 9.82
C ALA A 193 -3.53 -22.48 9.54
N ILE A 194 -3.77 -21.89 8.38
CA ILE A 194 -3.12 -20.64 8.00
C ILE A 194 -4.19 -19.60 7.75
N ILE A 195 -4.08 -18.43 8.40
CA ILE A 195 -4.87 -17.24 8.08
C ILE A 195 -3.98 -16.32 7.27
N TYR A 196 -4.39 -16.04 6.04
CA TYR A 196 -3.61 -15.25 5.09
C TYR A 196 -4.32 -13.94 4.75
N ILE A 197 -3.67 -12.82 5.04
CA ILE A 197 -4.18 -11.49 4.73
C ILE A 197 -3.30 -10.90 3.65
N SER A 198 -3.89 -10.52 2.52
CA SER A 198 -3.22 -9.80 1.44
C SER A 198 -4.25 -8.95 0.68
N HIS A 199 -3.80 -7.85 0.11
CA HIS A 199 -4.59 -7.05 -0.82
C HIS A 199 -4.36 -7.46 -2.29
N LYS A 200 -3.39 -8.36 -2.56
CA LYS A 200 -3.06 -8.86 -3.89
C LYS A 200 -3.96 -10.04 -4.25
N MET A 201 -4.91 -9.82 -5.12
CA MET A 201 -5.89 -10.84 -5.55
C MET A 201 -5.24 -12.10 -6.11
N ASP A 202 -4.13 -11.94 -6.87
CA ASP A 202 -3.41 -13.07 -7.48
C ASP A 202 -2.86 -14.03 -6.42
N GLU A 203 -2.35 -13.51 -5.31
CA GLU A 203 -1.88 -14.32 -4.19
C GLU A 203 -3.03 -15.11 -3.56
N ILE A 204 -4.17 -14.45 -3.33
CA ILE A 204 -5.35 -15.07 -2.72
C ILE A 204 -5.84 -16.25 -3.56
N PHE A 205 -6.05 -16.04 -4.86
CA PHE A 205 -6.51 -17.11 -5.74
C PHE A 205 -5.48 -18.22 -5.98
N ALA A 206 -4.18 -17.95 -5.76
CA ALA A 206 -3.12 -18.93 -5.97
C ALA A 206 -2.94 -19.92 -4.80
N ILE A 207 -3.22 -19.52 -3.56
CA ILE A 207 -2.83 -20.33 -2.39
C ILE A 207 -3.95 -20.63 -1.41
N THR A 208 -5.12 -19.96 -1.48
CA THR A 208 -6.17 -20.11 -0.46
C THR A 208 -7.22 -21.14 -0.82
N ASP A 209 -7.79 -21.77 0.19
CA ASP A 209 -8.88 -22.75 0.07
C ASP A 209 -10.23 -22.09 0.31
N GLU A 210 -10.29 -21.13 1.25
CA GLU A 210 -11.51 -20.47 1.69
C GLU A 210 -11.23 -18.97 1.88
N ILE A 211 -12.23 -18.13 1.61
CA ILE A 211 -12.14 -16.68 1.75
C ILE A 211 -13.28 -16.21 2.65
N SER A 212 -12.94 -15.46 3.71
CA SER A 212 -13.87 -14.65 4.49
C SER A 212 -13.76 -13.19 4.07
N VAL A 213 -14.89 -12.54 3.84
CA VAL A 213 -14.96 -11.14 3.44
C VAL A 213 -15.47 -10.29 4.61
N PHE A 214 -14.73 -9.22 4.91
CA PHE A 214 -15.07 -8.23 5.92
C PHE A 214 -15.30 -6.88 5.28
N ARG A 215 -16.29 -6.13 5.81
CA ARG A 215 -16.60 -4.78 5.36
C ARG A 215 -17.14 -3.96 6.53
N ASP A 216 -16.60 -2.74 6.72
CA ASP A 216 -17.04 -1.78 7.74
C ASP A 216 -17.16 -2.39 9.16
N GLY A 217 -16.18 -3.23 9.54
CA GLY A 217 -16.16 -3.90 10.84
C GLY A 217 -17.15 -5.06 10.99
N THR A 218 -17.79 -5.50 9.90
CA THR A 218 -18.74 -6.62 9.90
C THR A 218 -18.26 -7.78 9.02
N TRP A 219 -18.69 -8.99 9.32
CA TRP A 219 -18.48 -10.16 8.49
C TRP A 219 -19.58 -10.25 7.42
N VAL A 220 -19.17 -10.26 6.15
CA VAL A 220 -20.07 -10.35 4.99
C VAL A 220 -20.42 -11.80 4.67
N GLY A 221 -19.43 -12.70 4.76
CA GLY A 221 -19.59 -14.12 4.48
C GLY A 221 -18.28 -14.84 4.25
N SER A 222 -18.34 -16.19 4.21
CA SER A 222 -17.22 -17.06 3.87
C SER A 222 -17.65 -18.07 2.81
N LYS A 223 -16.76 -18.36 1.84
CA LYS A 223 -16.97 -19.35 0.79
C LYS A 223 -15.65 -19.97 0.38
N ASN A 224 -15.70 -21.11 -0.31
CA ASN A 224 -14.51 -21.68 -0.94
C ASN A 224 -13.96 -20.71 -2.00
N THR A 225 -12.65 -20.63 -2.14
CA THR A 225 -11.98 -19.73 -3.09
C THR A 225 -12.48 -19.92 -4.52
N THR A 226 -12.78 -21.17 -4.90
CA THR A 226 -13.30 -21.53 -6.25
C THR A 226 -14.71 -20.99 -6.54
N GLU A 227 -15.45 -20.57 -5.52
CA GLU A 227 -16.80 -19.98 -5.67
C GLU A 227 -16.74 -18.45 -5.92
N PHE A 228 -15.56 -17.86 -5.81
CA PHE A 228 -15.36 -16.45 -6.09
C PHE A 228 -14.78 -16.23 -7.48
N THR A 229 -15.26 -15.19 -8.14
CA THR A 229 -14.52 -14.50 -9.21
C THR A 229 -13.89 -13.25 -8.63
N ARG A 230 -12.85 -12.70 -9.28
CA ARG A 230 -12.25 -11.42 -8.86
C ARG A 230 -13.32 -10.34 -8.69
N GLN A 231 -14.23 -10.23 -9.66
CA GLN A 231 -15.31 -9.24 -9.64
C GLN A 231 -16.27 -9.45 -8.46
N SER A 232 -16.70 -10.70 -8.20
CA SER A 232 -17.61 -11.00 -7.09
C SER A 232 -16.97 -10.74 -5.73
N LEU A 233 -15.67 -11.01 -5.58
CA LEU A 233 -14.92 -10.75 -4.35
C LEU A 233 -14.82 -9.24 -4.10
N ILE A 234 -14.44 -8.46 -5.11
CA ILE A 234 -14.37 -6.99 -5.03
C ILE A 234 -15.75 -6.41 -4.67
N THR A 235 -16.82 -6.87 -5.33
CA THR A 235 -18.19 -6.43 -5.03
C THR A 235 -18.58 -6.67 -3.57
N GLN A 236 -18.20 -7.82 -2.99
CA GLN A 236 -18.50 -8.10 -1.58
C GLN A 236 -17.66 -7.25 -0.63
N MET A 237 -16.38 -6.97 -0.97
CA MET A 237 -15.51 -6.12 -0.17
C MET A 237 -15.97 -4.66 -0.15
N VAL A 238 -16.36 -4.11 -1.31
CA VAL A 238 -16.74 -2.69 -1.50
C VAL A 238 -18.23 -2.46 -1.21
N GLY A 239 -19.06 -3.50 -1.38
CA GLY A 239 -20.52 -3.42 -1.13
C GLY A 239 -21.35 -2.85 -2.27
N ARG A 240 -20.75 -2.55 -3.41
CA ARG A 240 -21.40 -2.10 -4.64
C ARG A 240 -20.71 -2.73 -5.86
N GLU A 241 -21.44 -2.95 -6.94
CA GLU A 241 -20.82 -3.36 -8.19
C GLU A 241 -19.91 -2.24 -8.68
N LEU A 242 -18.64 -2.54 -8.84
CA LEU A 242 -17.72 -1.71 -9.59
C LEU A 242 -17.93 -2.04 -11.07
N THR A 243 -18.86 -1.35 -11.67
CA THR A 243 -19.23 -1.54 -13.10
C THR A 243 -18.07 -1.23 -14.04
N GLN A 244 -17.07 -0.48 -13.57
CA GLN A 244 -15.79 -0.27 -14.22
C GLN A 244 -14.70 -0.18 -13.16
N LEU A 245 -13.68 -1.01 -13.25
CA LEU A 245 -12.51 -0.96 -12.37
C LEU A 245 -11.74 0.36 -12.56
N PHE A 246 -11.73 0.85 -13.82
CA PHE A 246 -11.12 2.10 -14.22
C PHE A 246 -12.21 3.00 -14.83
N PRO A 247 -12.85 3.88 -14.04
CA PRO A 247 -13.89 4.78 -14.52
C PRO A 247 -13.26 5.94 -15.32
N LYS A 248 -12.95 5.67 -16.59
CA LYS A 248 -12.41 6.69 -17.50
C LYS A 248 -13.52 7.32 -18.31
N PHE A 249 -13.59 8.67 -18.27
CA PHE A 249 -14.45 9.44 -19.17
C PHE A 249 -13.81 9.61 -20.55
N ASN A 250 -14.62 9.81 -21.57
CA ASN A 250 -14.13 10.23 -22.87
C ASN A 250 -13.81 11.73 -22.81
N ASN A 251 -12.55 12.05 -22.55
CA ASN A 251 -12.08 13.42 -22.41
C ASN A 251 -11.96 14.09 -23.80
N THR A 252 -12.20 15.41 -23.84
CA THR A 252 -11.85 16.20 -25.00
C THR A 252 -10.38 16.62 -24.87
N ILE A 253 -9.51 16.03 -25.67
CA ILE A 253 -8.09 16.35 -25.70
C ILE A 253 -7.90 17.63 -26.49
N GLY A 254 -7.27 18.63 -25.84
CA GLY A 254 -7.01 19.96 -26.40
C GLY A 254 -5.59 20.16 -26.93
N GLU A 255 -5.10 21.40 -26.86
CA GLU A 255 -3.74 21.78 -27.29
C GLU A 255 -2.68 21.33 -26.27
N GLU A 256 -1.43 21.31 -26.69
CA GLU A 256 -0.29 21.02 -25.83
C GLU A 256 -0.16 22.09 -24.74
N VAL A 257 -0.11 21.67 -23.49
CA VAL A 257 0.07 22.56 -22.33
C VAL A 257 1.48 22.42 -21.73
N LEU A 258 2.10 21.25 -21.86
CA LEU A 258 3.47 20.98 -21.45
C LEU A 258 4.23 20.39 -22.62
N THR A 259 5.41 20.95 -22.91
CA THR A 259 6.35 20.38 -23.88
C THR A 259 7.73 20.34 -23.24
N VAL A 260 8.33 19.15 -23.23
CA VAL A 260 9.68 18.88 -22.69
C VAL A 260 10.57 18.49 -23.84
N ARG A 261 11.76 19.10 -23.95
CA ARG A 261 12.71 18.86 -25.03
C ARG A 261 14.09 18.58 -24.49
N ASN A 262 14.64 17.42 -24.85
CA ASN A 262 16.02 16.97 -24.57
C ASN A 262 16.43 17.13 -23.09
N LEU A 263 15.48 16.92 -22.16
CA LEU A 263 15.75 17.06 -20.74
C LEU A 263 16.76 16.01 -20.30
N THR A 264 17.86 16.45 -19.66
CA THR A 264 18.95 15.58 -19.25
C THR A 264 19.44 15.95 -17.86
N ARG A 265 19.58 14.94 -17.00
CA ARG A 265 20.27 15.00 -15.72
C ARG A 265 21.32 13.90 -15.71
N GLN A 266 22.59 14.30 -15.66
CA GLN A 266 23.73 13.41 -15.84
C GLN A 266 23.73 12.28 -14.79
N GLY A 267 23.84 11.03 -15.27
CA GLY A 267 23.82 9.84 -14.40
C GLY A 267 22.43 9.42 -13.91
N VAL A 268 21.34 10.11 -14.31
CA VAL A 268 19.98 9.79 -13.85
C VAL A 268 19.05 9.57 -15.05
N PHE A 269 18.93 10.55 -15.95
CA PHE A 269 18.14 10.42 -17.19
C PHE A 269 18.73 11.26 -18.33
N HIS A 270 18.47 10.85 -19.58
CA HIS A 270 19.07 11.45 -20.75
C HIS A 270 18.08 11.63 -21.89
N ASP A 271 18.09 12.82 -22.49
CA ASP A 271 17.39 13.16 -23.74
C ASP A 271 15.88 12.86 -23.69
N VAL A 272 15.25 13.19 -22.57
CA VAL A 272 13.82 12.98 -22.35
C VAL A 272 13.03 14.07 -23.07
N SER A 273 12.20 13.68 -24.05
CA SER A 273 11.39 14.60 -24.86
C SER A 273 9.97 14.06 -25.01
N PHE A 274 8.98 14.83 -24.56
CA PHE A 274 7.55 14.49 -24.68
C PHE A 274 6.67 15.73 -24.56
N SER A 275 5.39 15.59 -24.90
CA SER A 275 4.40 16.63 -24.66
C SER A 275 3.12 16.06 -24.06
N VAL A 276 2.40 16.89 -23.30
CA VAL A 276 1.11 16.55 -22.70
C VAL A 276 0.09 17.63 -23.08
N ARG A 277 -1.11 17.18 -23.43
CA ARG A 277 -2.20 18.03 -23.92
C ARG A 277 -3.21 18.32 -22.80
N ARG A 278 -3.97 19.39 -22.94
CA ARG A 278 -5.09 19.68 -22.03
C ARG A 278 -6.11 18.56 -22.07
N GLY A 279 -6.55 18.11 -20.89
CA GLY A 279 -7.54 17.03 -20.78
C GLY A 279 -6.99 15.64 -21.07
N GLU A 280 -5.70 15.50 -21.30
CA GLU A 280 -5.03 14.22 -21.52
C GLU A 280 -4.57 13.60 -20.20
N ILE A 281 -4.66 12.28 -20.12
CA ILE A 281 -4.00 11.47 -19.10
C ILE A 281 -2.84 10.74 -19.78
N MET A 282 -1.62 11.20 -19.57
CA MET A 282 -0.38 10.56 -20.01
C MET A 282 0.05 9.55 -18.94
N GLY A 283 0.00 8.27 -19.24
CA GLY A 283 0.57 7.22 -18.40
C GLY A 283 2.08 7.15 -18.55
N VAL A 284 2.81 6.96 -17.47
CA VAL A 284 4.26 6.76 -17.48
C VAL A 284 4.57 5.39 -16.89
N ALA A 285 4.98 4.47 -17.76
CA ALA A 285 5.34 3.08 -17.44
C ALA A 285 6.86 2.86 -17.45
N GLY A 286 7.31 1.78 -16.83
CA GLY A 286 8.72 1.37 -16.78
C GLY A 286 9.01 0.56 -15.52
N LEU A 287 10.12 -0.15 -15.50
CA LEU A 287 10.56 -0.92 -14.33
C LEU A 287 10.98 0.00 -13.17
N VAL A 288 11.08 -0.57 -11.97
CA VAL A 288 11.62 0.15 -10.79
C VAL A 288 13.06 0.61 -11.11
N GLY A 289 13.33 1.89 -10.88
CA GLY A 289 14.63 2.49 -11.23
C GLY A 289 14.76 2.97 -12.67
N ALA A 290 13.68 2.96 -13.48
CA ALA A 290 13.71 3.45 -14.86
C ALA A 290 13.87 5.00 -14.99
N GLY A 291 13.90 5.75 -13.89
CA GLY A 291 14.08 7.21 -13.93
C GLY A 291 12.77 8.01 -14.00
N ARG A 292 11.62 7.35 -13.84
CA ARG A 292 10.27 7.96 -13.98
C ARG A 292 10.06 9.11 -12.97
N SER A 293 10.20 8.81 -11.68
CA SER A 293 10.01 9.77 -10.59
C SER A 293 11.03 10.92 -10.68
N GLU A 294 12.28 10.61 -11.01
CA GLU A 294 13.37 11.58 -11.10
C GLU A 294 13.12 12.62 -12.20
N VAL A 295 12.53 12.21 -13.32
CA VAL A 295 12.09 13.14 -14.38
C VAL A 295 10.96 14.06 -13.87
N MET A 296 9.96 13.51 -13.18
CA MET A 296 8.82 14.28 -12.66
C MET A 296 9.25 15.25 -11.55
N GLU A 297 10.12 14.82 -10.66
CA GLU A 297 10.72 15.66 -9.61
C GLU A 297 11.54 16.81 -10.20
N SER A 298 12.32 16.53 -11.25
CA SER A 298 13.10 17.55 -11.95
C SER A 298 12.21 18.56 -12.67
N LEU A 299 11.13 18.12 -13.32
CA LEU A 299 10.14 19.01 -13.94
C LEU A 299 9.42 19.89 -12.93
N PHE A 300 9.24 19.42 -11.71
CA PHE A 300 8.61 20.18 -10.62
C PHE A 300 9.62 21.09 -9.87
N GLY A 301 10.91 21.04 -10.24
CA GLY A 301 11.96 21.87 -9.63
C GLY A 301 12.41 21.40 -8.24
N MET A 302 12.15 20.14 -7.87
CA MET A 302 12.70 19.52 -6.64
C MET A 302 14.18 19.21 -6.83
N GLU A 303 14.55 18.82 -8.03
CA GLU A 303 15.92 18.52 -8.42
C GLU A 303 16.28 19.27 -9.72
N ARG A 304 17.53 19.69 -9.87
CA ARG A 304 17.98 20.39 -11.07
C ARG A 304 18.32 19.40 -12.17
N PHE A 305 18.03 19.78 -13.40
CA PHE A 305 18.53 19.11 -14.60
C PHE A 305 19.67 19.93 -15.24
N ASP A 306 20.51 19.28 -16.02
CA ASP A 306 21.74 19.89 -16.58
C ASP A 306 21.47 20.60 -17.89
N SER A 307 20.56 20.06 -18.72
CA SER A 307 20.23 20.62 -20.03
C SER A 307 18.82 20.23 -20.47
N GLY A 308 18.28 20.94 -21.42
CA GLY A 308 16.95 20.76 -21.99
C GLY A 308 16.09 22.01 -21.85
N GLU A 309 14.87 21.93 -22.38
CA GLU A 309 13.92 23.03 -22.39
C GLU A 309 12.54 22.53 -21.94
N VAL A 310 11.86 23.32 -21.11
CA VAL A 310 10.48 23.11 -20.68
C VAL A 310 9.63 24.27 -21.15
N LEU A 311 8.53 23.97 -21.85
CA LEU A 311 7.56 25.00 -22.30
C LEU A 311 6.21 24.68 -21.63
N ILE A 312 5.57 25.74 -21.13
CA ILE A 312 4.19 25.72 -20.63
C ILE A 312 3.35 26.68 -21.46
N ASP A 313 2.22 26.20 -21.99
CA ASP A 313 1.38 26.95 -22.93
C ASP A 313 2.21 27.53 -24.11
N GLY A 314 3.20 26.79 -24.62
CA GLY A 314 4.10 27.16 -25.70
C GLY A 314 5.19 28.18 -25.34
N ALA A 315 5.23 28.70 -24.11
CA ALA A 315 6.25 29.64 -23.66
C ALA A 315 7.36 28.90 -22.86
N PRO A 316 8.65 29.19 -23.14
CA PRO A 316 9.74 28.59 -22.37
C PRO A 316 9.72 29.08 -20.92
N VAL A 317 9.95 28.16 -19.99
CA VAL A 317 9.95 28.45 -18.56
C VAL A 317 11.18 27.83 -17.90
N THR A 318 11.76 28.55 -16.94
CA THR A 318 12.82 28.04 -16.09
C THR A 318 12.19 27.68 -14.74
N ILE A 319 12.22 26.40 -14.38
CA ILE A 319 11.68 25.88 -13.13
C ILE A 319 12.87 25.49 -12.27
N ASP A 320 13.25 26.36 -11.33
CA ASP A 320 14.39 26.18 -10.43
C ASP A 320 13.97 25.80 -8.98
N SER A 321 12.66 25.81 -8.72
CA SER A 321 12.09 25.47 -7.43
C SER A 321 10.62 25.04 -7.55
N PRO A 322 10.10 24.25 -6.58
CA PRO A 322 8.68 23.89 -6.51
C PRO A 322 7.74 25.09 -6.47
N SER A 323 8.16 26.20 -5.85
CA SER A 323 7.36 27.44 -5.80
C SER A 323 7.11 28.01 -7.20
N VAL A 324 8.14 28.01 -8.05
CA VAL A 324 8.00 28.45 -9.45
C VAL A 324 7.10 27.50 -10.24
N ALA A 325 7.23 26.19 -10.05
CA ALA A 325 6.36 25.21 -10.68
C ALA A 325 4.87 25.44 -10.31
N ILE A 326 4.59 25.71 -9.03
CA ILE A 326 3.24 26.03 -8.55
C ILE A 326 2.71 27.31 -9.19
N GLU A 327 3.51 28.38 -9.26
CA GLU A 327 3.14 29.64 -9.93
C GLU A 327 2.83 29.45 -11.41
N LYS A 328 3.49 28.50 -12.08
CA LYS A 328 3.24 28.11 -13.47
C LYS A 328 2.04 27.18 -13.65
N GLY A 329 1.36 26.83 -12.56
CA GLY A 329 0.17 25.99 -12.57
C GLY A 329 0.48 24.50 -12.62
N MET A 330 1.62 24.08 -12.12
CA MET A 330 1.97 22.66 -11.93
C MET A 330 1.68 22.20 -10.51
N ALA A 331 1.37 20.92 -10.36
CA ALA A 331 1.22 20.24 -9.08
C ALA A 331 1.89 18.86 -9.15
N LEU A 332 2.50 18.42 -8.07
CA LEU A 332 3.14 17.11 -7.95
C LEU A 332 2.69 16.38 -6.69
N LEU A 333 2.08 15.22 -6.86
CA LEU A 333 1.88 14.23 -5.82
C LEU A 333 3.04 13.24 -5.90
N THR A 334 3.82 13.13 -4.83
CA THR A 334 5.02 12.29 -4.76
C THR A 334 4.70 10.85 -4.36
N GLU A 335 5.55 9.90 -4.73
CA GLU A 335 5.40 8.46 -4.49
C GLU A 335 5.16 8.11 -3.01
N ASP A 336 5.98 8.64 -2.10
CA ASP A 336 5.85 8.37 -0.66
C ASP A 336 5.10 9.50 0.05
N ARG A 337 3.78 9.30 0.22
CA ARG A 337 2.92 10.27 0.90
C ARG A 337 3.35 10.59 2.34
N LYS A 338 4.00 9.66 3.05
CA LYS A 338 4.39 9.84 4.46
C LYS A 338 5.71 10.58 4.60
N LYS A 339 6.66 10.36 3.68
CA LYS A 339 7.98 10.99 3.74
C LYS A 339 8.00 12.39 3.11
N SER A 340 7.39 12.53 1.94
CA SER A 340 7.48 13.75 1.12
C SER A 340 6.14 14.43 0.87
N GLY A 341 5.02 13.75 1.13
CA GLY A 341 3.69 14.27 0.83
C GLY A 341 3.04 15.00 2.02
N LEU A 342 2.90 14.36 3.17
CA LEU A 342 2.10 14.81 4.30
C LEU A 342 2.95 15.28 5.48
N PHE A 343 2.45 16.28 6.18
CA PHE A 343 2.93 16.65 7.51
C PHE A 343 2.11 15.88 8.55
N LEU A 344 2.58 14.69 8.93
CA LEU A 344 1.82 13.70 9.71
C LEU A 344 1.36 14.19 11.08
N VAL A 345 2.04 15.18 11.66
CA VAL A 345 1.72 15.78 12.96
C VAL A 345 0.73 16.94 12.86
N LEU A 346 0.44 17.42 11.64
CA LEU A 346 -0.49 18.52 11.40
C LEU A 346 -1.91 18.00 11.10
N SER A 347 -2.88 18.90 11.23
CA SER A 347 -4.29 18.64 10.95
C SER A 347 -4.58 18.49 9.46
N VAL A 348 -5.78 18.02 9.12
CA VAL A 348 -6.31 17.98 7.76
C VAL A 348 -6.33 19.38 7.16
N LEU A 349 -6.81 20.38 7.90
CA LEU A 349 -6.87 21.78 7.49
C LEU A 349 -5.48 22.32 7.10
N GLU A 350 -4.49 22.16 7.98
CA GLU A 350 -3.14 22.63 7.75
C GLU A 350 -2.48 21.92 6.56
N ASN A 351 -2.66 20.60 6.45
CA ASN A 351 -2.17 19.84 5.31
C ASN A 351 -2.77 20.27 3.98
N MET A 352 -4.06 20.59 3.93
CA MET A 352 -4.71 21.04 2.69
C MET A 352 -4.28 22.46 2.29
N SER A 353 -4.22 23.37 3.25
CA SER A 353 -4.08 24.80 2.99
C SER A 353 -2.66 25.27 2.68
N ILE A 354 -1.63 24.46 3.00
CA ILE A 354 -0.24 24.89 2.99
C ILE A 354 0.24 25.44 1.63
N VAL A 355 -0.16 24.85 0.52
CA VAL A 355 0.23 25.31 -0.83
C VAL A 355 -0.42 26.64 -1.18
N LYS A 356 -1.63 26.88 -0.71
CA LYS A 356 -2.40 28.12 -0.96
C LYS A 356 -2.22 29.16 0.16
N MET A 357 -1.35 28.91 1.13
CA MET A 357 -1.13 29.78 2.29
C MET A 357 -0.89 31.27 1.93
N PRO A 358 -0.09 31.59 0.87
CA PRO A 358 0.10 33.00 0.49
C PRO A 358 -1.21 33.73 0.15
N GLU A 359 -2.20 33.05 -0.42
CA GLU A 359 -3.51 33.64 -0.76
C GLU A 359 -4.43 33.82 0.46
N TYR A 360 -4.16 33.11 1.56
CA TYR A 360 -4.88 33.28 2.82
C TYR A 360 -4.32 34.38 3.71
N ILE A 361 -3.13 34.91 3.37
CA ILE A 361 -2.56 36.02 4.10
C ILE A 361 -3.19 37.31 3.56
N GLY A 362 -3.97 37.98 4.39
CA GLY A 362 -4.60 39.25 4.05
C GLY A 362 -3.58 40.39 3.94
N LYS A 363 -4.01 41.52 3.39
CA LYS A 363 -3.18 42.74 3.27
C LYS A 363 -2.62 43.24 4.61
N SER A 364 -3.25 42.88 5.70
CA SER A 364 -2.82 43.15 7.08
C SER A 364 -1.74 42.20 7.62
N GLY A 365 -1.32 41.20 6.85
CA GLY A 365 -0.37 40.15 7.27
C GLY A 365 -0.98 39.05 8.14
N PHE A 366 -2.28 39.11 8.43
CA PHE A 366 -2.97 38.07 9.19
C PHE A 366 -3.59 37.00 8.31
N VAL A 367 -3.58 35.74 8.78
CA VAL A 367 -4.20 34.60 8.10
C VAL A 367 -5.71 34.69 8.19
N GLN A 368 -6.38 34.51 7.05
CA GLN A 368 -7.84 34.49 6.93
C GLN A 368 -8.37 33.08 7.24
N HIS A 369 -8.39 32.69 8.51
CA HIS A 369 -8.79 31.36 8.95
C HIS A 369 -10.18 30.93 8.47
N VAL A 370 -11.13 31.86 8.37
CA VAL A 370 -12.52 31.57 7.92
C VAL A 370 -12.48 31.09 6.46
N LYS A 371 -11.83 31.84 5.57
CA LYS A 371 -11.68 31.50 4.15
C LYS A 371 -10.95 30.15 3.97
N MET A 372 -9.89 29.94 4.76
CA MET A 372 -9.13 28.71 4.75
C MET A 372 -9.99 27.49 5.15
N ALA A 373 -10.84 27.66 6.19
CA ALA A 373 -11.76 26.63 6.65
C ALA A 373 -12.88 26.35 5.63
N GLU A 374 -13.42 27.37 4.97
CA GLU A 374 -14.44 27.24 3.92
C GLU A 374 -13.91 26.46 2.72
N ASP A 375 -12.74 26.84 2.19
CA ASP A 375 -12.07 26.16 1.07
C ASP A 375 -11.78 24.69 1.43
N CYS A 376 -11.29 24.43 2.65
CA CYS A 376 -11.01 23.08 3.13
C CYS A 376 -12.30 22.23 3.23
N MET A 377 -13.36 22.80 3.78
CA MET A 377 -14.65 22.10 3.93
C MET A 377 -15.27 21.78 2.56
N GLU A 378 -15.11 22.66 1.57
CA GLU A 378 -15.55 22.40 0.21
C GLU A 378 -14.83 21.19 -0.38
N GLN A 379 -13.49 21.09 -0.23
CA GLN A 379 -12.72 19.95 -0.71
C GLN A 379 -13.07 18.66 0.05
N ILE A 380 -13.29 18.72 1.36
CA ILE A 380 -13.72 17.56 2.15
C ILE A 380 -15.01 16.99 1.58
N ARG A 381 -15.98 17.84 1.28
CA ARG A 381 -17.26 17.41 0.69
C ARG A 381 -17.10 16.90 -0.73
N ARG A 382 -16.38 17.64 -1.59
CA ARG A 382 -16.17 17.30 -3.00
C ARG A 382 -15.48 15.95 -3.18
N LEU A 383 -14.45 15.67 -2.36
CA LEU A 383 -13.67 14.44 -2.46
C LEU A 383 -14.18 13.33 -1.52
N ASN A 384 -15.28 13.58 -0.82
CA ASN A 384 -15.84 12.65 0.16
C ASN A 384 -14.78 12.13 1.13
N ILE A 385 -14.04 13.06 1.76
CA ILE A 385 -12.97 12.72 2.71
C ILE A 385 -13.62 12.36 4.05
N LYS A 386 -13.41 11.13 4.50
CA LYS A 386 -13.92 10.65 5.79
C LYS A 386 -13.01 11.14 6.91
N THR A 387 -13.37 12.24 7.52
CA THR A 387 -12.72 12.82 8.71
C THR A 387 -13.78 13.29 9.71
N PRO A 388 -13.59 13.11 11.04
CA PRO A 388 -14.51 13.64 12.04
C PRO A 388 -14.60 15.18 12.02
N THR A 389 -13.45 15.85 11.91
CA THR A 389 -13.31 17.31 11.83
C THR A 389 -12.13 17.66 10.93
N MET A 390 -12.03 18.93 10.51
CA MET A 390 -10.86 19.42 9.78
C MET A 390 -9.62 19.56 10.66
N ASP A 391 -9.78 19.61 11.99
CA ASP A 391 -8.68 19.69 12.96
C ASP A 391 -8.11 18.32 13.32
N GLN A 392 -8.69 17.23 12.77
CA GLN A 392 -8.19 15.88 12.97
C GLN A 392 -6.75 15.76 12.45
N ILE A 393 -5.84 15.23 13.29
CA ILE A 393 -4.46 14.95 12.88
C ILE A 393 -4.47 13.93 11.72
N ILE A 394 -3.74 14.27 10.65
CA ILE A 394 -3.78 13.50 9.38
C ILE A 394 -3.31 12.06 9.54
N ASN A 395 -2.37 11.80 10.47
CA ASN A 395 -1.87 10.45 10.74
C ASN A 395 -2.95 9.46 11.21
N ASN A 396 -4.06 9.96 11.74
CA ASN A 396 -5.17 9.14 12.24
C ASN A 396 -6.18 8.75 11.14
N LEU A 397 -6.01 9.25 9.90
CA LEU A 397 -6.85 8.89 8.78
C LEU A 397 -6.34 7.63 8.08
N SER A 398 -7.28 6.90 7.42
CA SER A 398 -6.91 5.80 6.52
C SER A 398 -6.06 6.30 5.33
N GLY A 399 -5.26 5.41 4.74
CA GLY A 399 -4.39 5.73 3.61
C GLY A 399 -5.13 6.38 2.44
N GLY A 400 -6.32 5.89 2.11
CA GLY A 400 -7.15 6.49 1.04
C GLY A 400 -7.62 7.91 1.37
N ASN A 401 -7.99 8.20 2.63
CA ASN A 401 -8.35 9.56 3.03
C ASN A 401 -7.14 10.49 3.11
N GLN A 402 -5.98 10.00 3.55
CA GLN A 402 -4.71 10.74 3.48
C GLN A 402 -4.37 11.14 2.04
N GLN A 403 -4.55 10.22 1.09
CA GLN A 403 -4.31 10.48 -0.34
C GLN A 403 -5.27 11.53 -0.90
N LYS A 404 -6.55 11.46 -0.53
CA LYS A 404 -7.54 12.47 -0.91
C LYS A 404 -7.21 13.85 -0.34
N VAL A 405 -6.67 13.94 0.88
CA VAL A 405 -6.20 15.22 1.46
C VAL A 405 -5.03 15.77 0.65
N LEU A 406 -4.09 14.93 0.22
CA LEU A 406 -2.99 15.35 -0.65
C LEU A 406 -3.48 15.88 -2.00
N ILE A 407 -4.39 15.17 -2.63
CA ILE A 407 -4.98 15.62 -3.90
C ILE A 407 -5.76 16.94 -3.68
N ALA A 408 -6.55 17.04 -2.59
CA ALA A 408 -7.27 18.24 -2.22
C ALA A 408 -6.35 19.48 -2.08
N ARG A 409 -5.18 19.31 -1.44
CA ARG A 409 -4.14 20.34 -1.35
C ARG A 409 -3.80 20.93 -2.71
N TRP A 410 -3.53 20.05 -3.67
CA TRP A 410 -3.17 20.46 -5.02
C TRP A 410 -4.33 21.07 -5.79
N LEU A 411 -5.55 20.56 -5.60
CA LEU A 411 -6.74 21.13 -6.24
C LEU A 411 -7.07 22.54 -5.77
N LEU A 412 -6.71 22.89 -4.54
CA LEU A 412 -6.82 24.27 -4.03
C LEU A 412 -5.94 25.25 -4.82
N ALA A 413 -4.81 24.79 -5.35
CA ALA A 413 -3.94 25.58 -6.20
C ALA A 413 -4.41 25.68 -7.67
N GLN A 414 -5.51 25.00 -8.05
CA GLN A 414 -6.10 25.00 -9.40
C GLN A 414 -5.08 24.72 -10.51
N PRO A 415 -4.37 23.59 -10.49
CA PRO A 415 -3.30 23.31 -11.43
C PRO A 415 -3.83 23.11 -12.85
N LYS A 416 -3.01 23.52 -13.83
CA LYS A 416 -3.19 23.20 -15.27
C LYS A 416 -2.58 21.84 -15.59
N ILE A 417 -1.50 21.46 -14.90
CA ILE A 417 -0.73 20.25 -15.06
C ILE A 417 -0.64 19.57 -13.70
N LEU A 418 -1.12 18.34 -13.61
CA LEU A 418 -1.11 17.54 -12.39
C LEU A 418 -0.26 16.28 -12.61
N ILE A 419 0.86 16.22 -11.93
CA ILE A 419 1.74 15.05 -11.91
C ILE A 419 1.36 14.19 -10.70
N LEU A 420 1.08 12.92 -10.93
CA LEU A 420 0.68 11.94 -9.92
C LEU A 420 1.67 10.78 -9.96
N ASP A 421 2.56 10.71 -8.99
CA ASP A 421 3.50 9.61 -8.86
C ASP A 421 2.96 8.56 -7.89
N GLU A 422 2.66 7.37 -8.41
CA GLU A 422 2.07 6.24 -7.69
C GLU A 422 0.82 6.64 -6.87
N PRO A 423 -0.22 7.27 -7.48
CA PRO A 423 -1.32 7.90 -6.75
C PRO A 423 -2.16 6.93 -5.93
N THR A 424 -2.06 5.64 -6.19
CA THR A 424 -2.88 4.59 -5.57
C THR A 424 -2.07 3.61 -4.73
N ARG A 425 -0.77 3.88 -4.54
CA ARG A 425 0.11 3.00 -3.79
C ARG A 425 -0.30 2.91 -2.31
N GLY A 426 -0.48 1.67 -1.84
CA GLY A 426 -0.81 1.38 -0.44
C GLY A 426 -2.20 1.87 0.00
N ILE A 427 -3.15 1.93 -0.93
CA ILE A 427 -4.56 2.18 -0.65
C ILE A 427 -5.41 0.98 -1.11
N ASP A 428 -6.59 0.85 -0.52
CA ASP A 428 -7.52 -0.25 -0.83
C ASP A 428 -8.22 -0.07 -2.19
N VAL A 429 -8.81 -1.16 -2.70
CA VAL A 429 -9.42 -1.21 -4.04
C VAL A 429 -10.55 -0.21 -4.20
N GLY A 430 -11.37 0.00 -3.16
CA GLY A 430 -12.47 0.95 -3.21
C GLY A 430 -11.98 2.39 -3.28
N ALA A 431 -10.96 2.75 -2.49
CA ALA A 431 -10.35 4.06 -2.53
C ALA A 431 -9.59 4.30 -3.85
N LYS A 432 -8.96 3.26 -4.44
CA LYS A 432 -8.36 3.34 -5.79
C LYS A 432 -9.38 3.79 -6.83
N ALA A 433 -10.55 3.14 -6.88
CA ALA A 433 -11.62 3.48 -7.83
C ALA A 433 -12.10 4.94 -7.68
N GLU A 434 -12.19 5.45 -6.44
CA GLU A 434 -12.55 6.86 -6.19
C GLU A 434 -11.48 7.83 -6.70
N ILE A 435 -10.19 7.48 -6.56
CA ILE A 435 -9.07 8.28 -7.09
C ILE A 435 -9.06 8.25 -8.61
N TYR A 436 -9.28 7.11 -9.26
CA TYR A 436 -9.37 7.03 -10.72
C TYR A 436 -10.54 7.87 -11.26
N HIS A 437 -11.69 7.83 -10.58
CA HIS A 437 -12.83 8.68 -10.94
C HIS A 437 -12.45 10.18 -10.86
N LEU A 438 -11.78 10.57 -9.79
CA LEU A 438 -11.30 11.95 -9.61
C LEU A 438 -10.29 12.36 -10.70
N ILE A 439 -9.31 11.51 -11.01
CA ILE A 439 -8.32 11.76 -12.07
C ILE A 439 -9.04 11.97 -13.42
N SER A 440 -10.00 11.10 -13.74
CA SER A 440 -10.78 11.19 -14.96
C SER A 440 -11.65 12.45 -15.01
N GLU A 441 -12.26 12.85 -13.88
CA GLU A 441 -13.01 14.11 -13.76
C GLU A 441 -12.13 15.32 -14.00
N LEU A 442 -10.92 15.35 -13.45
CA LEU A 442 -9.96 16.44 -13.63
C LEU A 442 -9.53 16.57 -15.09
N ALA A 443 -9.18 15.47 -15.73
CA ALA A 443 -8.86 15.45 -17.14
C ALA A 443 -10.05 15.94 -17.99
N ASN A 444 -11.28 15.50 -17.71
CA ASN A 444 -12.49 15.97 -18.40
C ASN A 444 -12.75 17.48 -18.21
N ARG A 445 -12.21 18.09 -17.15
CA ARG A 445 -12.22 19.56 -16.92
C ARG A 445 -11.07 20.31 -17.60
N GLY A 446 -10.24 19.61 -18.38
CA GLY A 446 -9.13 20.18 -19.15
C GLY A 446 -7.79 20.23 -18.40
N VAL A 447 -7.66 19.61 -17.23
CA VAL A 447 -6.36 19.45 -16.55
C VAL A 447 -5.54 18.41 -17.32
N ALA A 448 -4.29 18.73 -17.65
CA ALA A 448 -3.34 17.75 -18.16
C ALA A 448 -2.81 16.90 -17.00
N VAL A 449 -2.95 15.60 -17.09
CA VAL A 449 -2.53 14.68 -16.04
C VAL A 449 -1.37 13.81 -16.52
N ILE A 450 -0.31 13.73 -15.74
CA ILE A 450 0.77 12.76 -15.91
C ILE A 450 0.65 11.77 -14.75
N MET A 451 0.38 10.49 -15.06
CA MET A 451 0.19 9.45 -14.07
C MET A 451 1.30 8.41 -14.18
N VAL A 452 2.22 8.42 -13.21
CA VAL A 452 3.25 7.40 -13.05
C VAL A 452 2.66 6.26 -12.24
N SER A 453 2.74 5.02 -12.74
CA SER A 453 2.34 3.84 -11.96
C SER A 453 3.19 2.62 -12.31
N SER A 454 3.48 1.82 -11.31
CA SER A 454 4.09 0.49 -11.45
C SER A 454 3.06 -0.60 -11.78
N GLU A 455 1.76 -0.30 -11.64
CA GLU A 455 0.67 -1.23 -11.94
C GLU A 455 0.21 -1.05 -13.40
N LEU A 456 0.63 -1.92 -14.31
CA LEU A 456 0.26 -1.86 -15.74
C LEU A 456 -1.26 -1.81 -15.98
N PRO A 457 -2.12 -2.51 -15.22
CA PRO A 457 -3.57 -2.37 -15.38
C PRO A 457 -4.09 -0.94 -15.14
N GLU A 458 -3.45 -0.15 -14.24
CA GLU A 458 -3.80 1.25 -14.02
C GLU A 458 -3.43 2.11 -15.22
N ILE A 459 -2.21 1.92 -15.74
CA ILE A 459 -1.72 2.62 -16.94
C ILE A 459 -2.65 2.35 -18.11
N LEU A 460 -2.91 1.08 -18.41
CA LEU A 460 -3.77 0.69 -19.54
C LEU A 460 -5.23 1.14 -19.37
N GLY A 461 -5.75 1.10 -18.14
CA GLY A 461 -7.13 1.48 -17.85
C GLY A 461 -7.39 2.98 -17.87
N MET A 462 -6.42 3.80 -17.49
CA MET A 462 -6.60 5.23 -17.25
C MET A 462 -6.00 6.13 -18.33
N SER A 463 -4.95 5.69 -19.04
CA SER A 463 -4.19 6.56 -19.92
C SER A 463 -4.84 6.75 -21.30
N ASP A 464 -4.56 7.91 -21.91
CA ASP A 464 -4.85 8.21 -23.33
C ASP A 464 -3.66 7.87 -24.20
N ARG A 465 -2.44 8.15 -23.72
CA ARG A 465 -1.15 7.71 -24.27
C ARG A 465 -0.27 7.18 -23.16
N VAL A 466 0.68 6.32 -23.49
CA VAL A 466 1.61 5.71 -22.56
C VAL A 466 3.04 6.00 -22.98
N MET A 467 3.77 6.71 -22.13
CA MET A 467 5.20 6.89 -22.24
C MET A 467 5.90 5.78 -21.47
N VAL A 468 6.79 5.04 -22.13
CA VAL A 468 7.56 3.96 -21.51
C VAL A 468 9.00 4.42 -21.32
N MET A 469 9.53 4.20 -20.12
CA MET A 469 10.90 4.54 -19.76
C MET A 469 11.73 3.31 -19.39
N HIS A 470 12.98 3.31 -19.83
CA HIS A 470 14.00 2.33 -19.47
C HIS A 470 15.34 3.04 -19.25
N GLU A 471 16.02 2.76 -18.14
CA GLU A 471 17.35 3.30 -17.77
C GLU A 471 17.50 4.81 -18.04
N GLY A 472 16.51 5.62 -17.61
CA GLY A 472 16.53 7.06 -17.74
C GLY A 472 16.27 7.61 -19.15
N ARG A 473 15.74 6.79 -20.07
CA ARG A 473 15.39 7.19 -21.45
C ARG A 473 13.96 6.84 -21.77
N ILE A 474 13.34 7.57 -22.69
CA ILE A 474 12.07 7.17 -23.29
C ILE A 474 12.36 6.15 -24.38
N THR A 475 11.80 4.95 -24.24
CA THR A 475 11.90 3.87 -25.22
C THR A 475 10.72 3.84 -26.20
N GLY A 476 9.61 4.47 -25.84
CA GLY A 476 8.46 4.64 -26.72
C GLY A 476 7.36 5.49 -26.10
N ILE A 477 6.54 6.11 -26.96
CA ILE A 477 5.27 6.73 -26.59
C ILE A 477 4.20 6.08 -27.45
N LEU A 478 3.30 5.36 -26.80
CA LEU A 478 2.25 4.56 -27.44
C LEU A 478 0.92 5.29 -27.37
N GLU A 479 0.16 5.30 -28.46
CA GLU A 479 -1.25 5.67 -28.43
C GLU A 479 -2.05 4.57 -27.70
N LYS A 480 -3.24 4.89 -27.23
CA LYS A 480 -4.08 3.98 -26.44
C LYS A 480 -4.30 2.62 -27.10
N ASP A 481 -4.52 2.62 -28.41
CA ASP A 481 -4.83 1.41 -29.19
C ASP A 481 -3.58 0.55 -29.47
N GLU A 482 -2.39 1.11 -29.27
CA GLU A 482 -1.09 0.45 -29.44
C GLU A 482 -0.54 -0.06 -28.10
N ALA A 483 -1.09 0.43 -26.98
CA ALA A 483 -0.63 0.11 -25.64
C ALA A 483 -1.27 -1.20 -25.17
N ASP A 484 -0.47 -2.25 -25.08
CA ASP A 484 -0.80 -3.49 -24.39
C ASP A 484 0.32 -3.88 -23.41
N GLN A 485 0.05 -4.85 -22.56
CA GLN A 485 0.98 -5.27 -21.51
C GLN A 485 2.30 -5.80 -22.07
N GLU A 486 2.27 -6.54 -23.18
CA GLU A 486 3.44 -7.18 -23.79
C GLU A 486 4.35 -6.12 -24.43
N THR A 487 3.76 -5.18 -25.18
CA THR A 487 4.47 -4.06 -25.82
C THR A 487 5.14 -3.15 -24.77
N ILE A 488 4.40 -2.79 -23.69
CA ILE A 488 4.96 -1.96 -22.63
C ILE A 488 6.11 -2.67 -21.93
N LEU A 489 5.96 -3.96 -21.58
CA LEU A 489 7.04 -4.73 -20.94
C LEU A 489 8.25 -4.90 -21.85
N SER A 490 8.05 -5.11 -23.13
CA SER A 490 9.13 -5.19 -24.14
C SER A 490 9.93 -3.88 -24.15
N LEU A 491 9.27 -2.72 -24.25
CA LEU A 491 9.90 -1.40 -24.25
C LEU A 491 10.55 -1.06 -22.90
N ALA A 492 10.00 -1.55 -21.79
CA ALA A 492 10.55 -1.32 -20.45
C ALA A 492 11.78 -2.19 -20.15
N SER A 493 12.07 -3.19 -20.96
CA SER A 493 13.16 -4.17 -20.75
C SER A 493 14.34 -4.00 -21.73
N HIS A 494 14.19 -3.16 -22.74
CA HIS A 494 15.16 -2.92 -23.83
C HIS A 494 15.38 -1.40 -23.97
#